data_876fb6c565c5d7edac0c26af228e79b3
#
_entry.id   876fb6c565c5d7edac0c26af228e79b3
#
_cell.length_a   1.000
_cell.length_b   1.000
_cell.length_c   1.000
_cell.angle_alpha   90.00
_cell.angle_beta   90.00
_cell.angle_gamma   90.00
#
_symmetry.space_group_name_H-M   'P 1'
#
loop_
_entity.id
_entity.type
_entity.pdbx_description
1 polymer ?
#
loop_
_entity_poly.entity_id
_entity_poly.type
_entity_poly.pdbx_seq_one_letter_code
_entity_poly.pdbx_strand_id
1 'polypeptide(L)'
;MITKLSSVKAYNKKDNLIVLTDKSNLSWAKDLLNKEEILYLKTALKNDIFNVMFPKASKIILVQALNTVGTYYEQREEARIFGSEALHKLEQQKIKKVTIINERSQNHVLDFIEGMVLTSYQFIKYFSDKKEKKHHLESIQVSKDIAPANELKDLMSTCEAVCAARDLVNEPLSYLTAAQLSLDIKKLGKAAGFKVTVFDEKKIKALKMGGILAVNAGSFTPPRFNILEYKPSKKAKNAKPIVLVGKGIVYDTGGLSLKPTANSMDRMKADMGGAASVVGTFVAIAKAKLPVHVIGLIPATDNRPGNNAYAPGDVIKMYDGSTVEVKNTDAEGRMVLADALHYAKKYKPELVLDFATLTGAAVRSVGTEGISMMANANEVIKTKIKKSGFSVHERIIEFPLWKEYGEQMKSNIADLKNLGGPYAGHITAAKFLEHFTGKKYPWVHFDIAGHAYLTRPNAYRPKEGTGAGVRLMFDFLKNY
;
A
#
# COMPACT_ATOMS: atom_id res chain seq x y z
N MET A 1 -12.50 -10.62 1.61
CA MET A 1 -13.75 -9.83 1.87
C MET A 1 -13.50 -8.94 3.07
N ILE A 2 -14.07 -7.76 3.10
CA ILE A 2 -14.02 -6.84 4.24
C ILE A 2 -15.42 -6.55 4.74
N THR A 3 -15.53 -6.14 6.01
CA THR A 3 -16.79 -5.72 6.63
C THR A 3 -17.38 -4.52 5.88
N LYS A 4 -18.68 -4.55 5.60
CA LYS A 4 -19.38 -3.46 4.89
C LYS A 4 -19.57 -2.26 5.81
N LEU A 5 -19.31 -1.07 5.27
CA LEU A 5 -19.56 0.20 5.95
C LEU A 5 -20.81 0.87 5.37
N SER A 6 -21.71 1.34 6.21
CA SER A 6 -22.91 2.05 5.79
C SER A 6 -23.27 3.17 6.76
N SER A 7 -23.96 4.20 6.25
CA SER A 7 -24.47 5.31 7.07
C SER A 7 -25.94 5.08 7.42
N VAL A 8 -26.32 5.39 8.65
CA VAL A 8 -27.72 5.34 9.14
C VAL A 8 -28.19 6.69 9.66
N LYS A 9 -29.49 6.99 9.56
CA LYS A 9 -30.06 8.27 10.01
C LYS A 9 -29.99 8.43 11.54
N ALA A 10 -30.28 7.36 12.25
CA ALA A 10 -30.23 7.26 13.71
C ALA A 10 -29.93 5.82 14.10
N TYR A 11 -29.35 5.64 15.27
CA TYR A 11 -29.13 4.30 15.83
C TYR A 11 -30.40 3.78 16.52
N ASN A 12 -30.55 2.46 16.56
CA ASN A 12 -31.59 1.82 17.35
C ASN A 12 -30.98 1.40 18.69
N LYS A 13 -31.66 1.73 19.79
CA LYS A 13 -31.23 1.32 21.15
C LYS A 13 -31.13 -0.20 21.33
N LYS A 14 -31.73 -1.01 20.43
CA LYS A 14 -31.61 -2.47 20.42
C LYS A 14 -30.39 -3.00 19.67
N ASP A 15 -29.70 -2.16 18.90
CA ASP A 15 -28.49 -2.58 18.15
C ASP A 15 -27.30 -2.83 19.10
N ASN A 16 -26.34 -3.63 18.65
CA ASN A 16 -25.01 -3.63 19.25
C ASN A 16 -24.35 -2.27 18.98
N LEU A 17 -23.81 -1.65 19.98
CA LEU A 17 -23.28 -0.28 19.89
C LEU A 17 -21.79 -0.24 20.19
N ILE A 18 -21.07 0.60 19.48
CA ILE A 18 -19.80 1.18 19.92
C ILE A 18 -20.07 2.64 20.21
N VAL A 19 -19.78 3.05 21.43
CA VAL A 19 -19.88 4.45 21.85
C VAL A 19 -18.48 5.04 21.93
N LEU A 20 -18.17 5.96 21.01
CA LEU A 20 -16.93 6.72 21.06
C LEU A 20 -17.15 7.93 21.96
N THR A 21 -16.26 8.12 22.94
CA THR A 21 -16.38 9.15 23.95
C THR A 21 -15.01 9.71 24.36
N ASP A 22 -14.98 10.75 25.15
CA ASP A 22 -13.81 11.17 25.93
C ASP A 22 -13.96 10.73 27.40
N LYS A 23 -12.88 10.92 28.18
CA LYS A 23 -12.90 10.58 29.61
C LYS A 23 -13.79 11.51 30.45
N SER A 24 -14.05 12.71 29.98
CA SER A 24 -14.65 13.79 30.78
C SER A 24 -16.16 13.91 30.67
N ASN A 25 -16.71 13.57 29.48
CA ASN A 25 -18.14 13.70 29.21
C ASN A 25 -18.85 12.36 29.12
N LEU A 26 -19.50 11.95 30.18
CA LEU A 26 -20.30 10.73 30.27
C LEU A 26 -21.80 11.03 30.42
N SER A 27 -22.28 12.18 30.00
CA SER A 27 -23.69 12.59 30.10
C SER A 27 -24.63 11.62 29.37
N TRP A 28 -24.18 11.05 28.25
CA TRP A 28 -24.87 10.05 27.44
C TRP A 28 -25.09 8.71 28.17
N ALA A 29 -24.22 8.38 29.12
CA ALA A 29 -24.17 7.05 29.72
C ALA A 29 -25.50 6.68 30.43
N LYS A 30 -26.20 7.63 31.02
CA LYS A 30 -27.51 7.44 31.65
C LYS A 30 -28.60 6.91 30.71
N ASP A 31 -28.45 7.10 29.39
CA ASP A 31 -29.41 6.64 28.38
C ASP A 31 -29.18 5.19 27.94
N LEU A 32 -27.98 4.65 28.20
CA LEU A 32 -27.53 3.34 27.72
C LEU A 32 -27.07 2.40 28.84
N LEU A 33 -26.63 2.93 29.99
CA LEU A 33 -26.05 2.18 31.11
C LEU A 33 -26.83 2.42 32.39
N ASN A 34 -26.84 1.43 33.28
CA ASN A 34 -27.39 1.59 34.63
C ASN A 34 -26.38 2.28 35.58
N LYS A 35 -26.80 2.56 36.82
CA LYS A 35 -25.96 3.30 37.79
C LYS A 35 -24.65 2.58 38.13
N GLU A 36 -24.67 1.27 38.31
CA GLU A 36 -23.50 0.45 38.63
C GLU A 36 -22.52 0.40 37.46
N GLU A 37 -23.02 0.23 36.24
CA GLU A 37 -22.21 0.27 35.02
C GLU A 37 -21.56 1.62 34.77
N ILE A 38 -22.25 2.72 35.06
CA ILE A 38 -21.70 4.07 35.01
C ILE A 38 -20.58 4.25 36.02
N LEU A 39 -20.75 3.75 37.24
CA LEU A 39 -19.71 3.79 38.29
C LEU A 39 -18.49 2.97 37.86
N TYR A 40 -18.71 1.77 37.34
CA TYR A 40 -17.65 0.91 36.80
C TYR A 40 -16.91 1.60 35.66
N LEU A 41 -17.63 2.18 34.67
CA LEU A 41 -17.05 2.92 33.56
C LEU A 41 -16.16 4.06 34.03
N LYS A 42 -16.63 4.87 34.98
CA LYS A 42 -15.86 5.98 35.58
C LYS A 42 -14.56 5.48 36.22
N THR A 43 -14.65 4.39 36.97
CA THR A 43 -13.47 3.77 37.62
C THR A 43 -12.49 3.22 36.58
N ALA A 44 -12.99 2.54 35.56
CA ALA A 44 -12.18 2.00 34.47
C ALA A 44 -11.40 3.13 33.74
N LEU A 45 -12.10 4.21 33.35
CA LEU A 45 -11.48 5.35 32.66
C LEU A 45 -10.47 6.09 33.54
N LYS A 46 -10.69 6.17 34.84
CA LYS A 46 -9.72 6.73 35.81
C LYS A 46 -8.44 5.89 35.88
N ASN A 47 -8.55 4.60 35.69
CA ASN A 47 -7.43 3.64 35.67
C ASN A 47 -6.87 3.40 34.27
N ASP A 48 -7.10 4.33 33.33
CA ASP A 48 -6.61 4.28 31.94
C ASP A 48 -7.09 3.06 31.13
N ILE A 49 -8.24 2.46 31.51
CA ILE A 49 -8.90 1.43 30.74
C ILE A 49 -9.87 2.09 29.74
N PHE A 50 -9.41 2.26 28.49
CA PHE A 50 -10.12 3.02 27.46
C PHE A 50 -11.17 2.25 26.68
N ASN A 51 -11.23 0.92 26.85
CA ASN A 51 -12.11 0.03 26.10
C ASN A 51 -12.89 -0.88 27.05
N VAL A 52 -14.15 -0.54 27.30
CA VAL A 52 -15.02 -1.23 28.26
C VAL A 52 -16.24 -1.82 27.57
N MET A 53 -16.50 -3.11 27.77
CA MET A 53 -17.64 -3.81 27.20
C MET A 53 -18.70 -4.09 28.27
N PHE A 54 -19.95 -3.76 27.96
CA PHE A 54 -21.13 -4.05 28.77
C PHE A 54 -22.05 -5.02 28.01
N PRO A 55 -22.00 -6.33 28.31
CA PRO A 55 -22.96 -7.30 27.81
C PRO A 55 -24.35 -7.01 28.40
N LYS A 56 -25.37 -7.06 27.52
CA LYS A 56 -26.78 -6.94 27.88
C LYS A 56 -27.51 -8.22 27.42
N ALA A 57 -28.71 -8.45 27.85
CA ALA A 57 -29.47 -9.67 27.51
C ALA A 57 -29.57 -9.94 26.00
N SER A 58 -29.67 -8.91 25.16
CA SER A 58 -29.88 -9.07 23.72
C SER A 58 -28.88 -8.29 22.85
N LYS A 59 -27.90 -7.58 23.44
CA LYS A 59 -26.92 -6.75 22.72
C LYS A 59 -25.66 -6.53 23.55
N ILE A 60 -24.67 -5.95 22.93
CA ILE A 60 -23.49 -5.42 23.63
C ILE A 60 -23.39 -3.89 23.48
N ILE A 61 -22.79 -3.23 24.45
CA ILE A 61 -22.36 -1.85 24.37
C ILE A 61 -20.86 -1.84 24.64
N LEU A 62 -20.07 -1.49 23.62
CA LEU A 62 -18.64 -1.28 23.73
C LEU A 62 -18.38 0.21 23.84
N VAL A 63 -17.84 0.65 24.96
CA VAL A 63 -17.43 2.05 25.14
C VAL A 63 -15.95 2.16 24.86
N GLN A 64 -15.60 3.03 23.92
CA GLN A 64 -14.22 3.33 23.56
C GLN A 64 -13.93 4.81 23.83
N ALA A 65 -13.12 5.08 24.83
CA ALA A 65 -12.56 6.40 25.00
C ALA A 65 -11.36 6.58 24.06
N LEU A 66 -11.36 7.66 23.28
CA LEU A 66 -10.23 8.02 22.42
C LEU A 66 -9.27 8.90 23.22
N ASN A 67 -7.98 8.59 23.15
CA ASN A 67 -6.95 9.37 23.82
C ASN A 67 -6.73 10.72 23.12
N THR A 68 -6.44 11.75 23.90
CA THR A 68 -6.13 13.11 23.42
C THR A 68 -4.69 13.51 23.68
N VAL A 69 -3.88 12.59 24.21
CA VAL A 69 -2.47 12.82 24.51
C VAL A 69 -1.62 12.54 23.26
N GLY A 70 -0.52 13.28 23.11
CA GLY A 70 0.38 13.14 21.96
C GLY A 70 0.06 14.10 20.80
N THR A 71 0.84 14.00 19.75
CA THR A 71 0.66 14.80 18.54
C THR A 71 -0.61 14.38 17.79
N TYR A 72 -1.10 15.25 16.91
CA TYR A 72 -2.26 14.95 16.05
C TYR A 72 -2.11 13.63 15.27
N TYR A 73 -0.92 13.31 14.79
CA TYR A 73 -0.67 12.07 14.04
C TYR A 73 -0.64 10.82 14.94
N GLU A 74 -0.12 10.95 16.16
CA GLU A 74 -0.13 9.87 17.15
C GLU A 74 -1.56 9.54 17.58
N GLN A 75 -2.38 10.53 17.83
CA GLN A 75 -3.81 10.35 18.16
C GLN A 75 -4.58 9.64 17.05
N ARG A 76 -4.29 9.95 15.78
CA ARG A 76 -4.88 9.26 14.61
C ARG A 76 -4.50 7.79 14.58
N GLU A 77 -3.23 7.48 14.81
CA GLU A 77 -2.77 6.10 14.79
C GLU A 77 -3.32 5.30 15.96
N GLU A 78 -3.35 5.89 17.15
CA GLU A 78 -3.94 5.27 18.32
C GLU A 78 -5.43 4.95 18.10
N ALA A 79 -6.17 5.85 17.45
CA ALA A 79 -7.56 5.60 17.09
C ALA A 79 -7.71 4.39 16.16
N ARG A 80 -6.79 4.20 15.18
CA ARG A 80 -6.78 3.01 14.30
C ARG A 80 -6.48 1.73 15.09
N ILE A 81 -5.55 1.79 16.02
CA ILE A 81 -5.21 0.66 16.90
C ILE A 81 -6.42 0.28 17.74
N PHE A 82 -7.10 1.24 18.37
CA PHE A 82 -8.32 1.00 19.12
C PHE A 82 -9.45 0.43 18.25
N GLY A 83 -9.56 0.87 16.99
CA GLY A 83 -10.49 0.28 16.03
C GLY A 83 -10.19 -1.19 15.76
N SER A 84 -8.92 -1.56 15.63
CA SER A 84 -8.48 -2.94 15.49
C SER A 84 -8.85 -3.79 16.72
N GLU A 85 -8.58 -3.30 17.90
CA GLU A 85 -8.91 -3.98 19.16
C GLU A 85 -10.43 -4.17 19.34
N ALA A 86 -11.21 -3.14 18.97
CA ALA A 86 -12.67 -3.22 19.02
C ALA A 86 -13.19 -4.32 18.10
N LEU A 87 -12.65 -4.45 16.87
CA LEU A 87 -13.02 -5.56 15.99
C LEU A 87 -12.74 -6.90 16.64
N HIS A 88 -11.57 -7.13 17.21
CA HIS A 88 -11.23 -8.40 17.85
C HIS A 88 -12.19 -8.75 19.00
N LYS A 89 -12.60 -7.77 19.81
CA LYS A 89 -13.60 -7.98 20.87
C LYS A 89 -14.97 -8.37 20.31
N LEU A 90 -15.40 -7.74 19.21
CA LEU A 90 -16.66 -8.07 18.54
C LEU A 90 -16.64 -9.48 17.95
N GLU A 91 -15.50 -9.89 17.35
CA GLU A 91 -15.31 -11.23 16.80
C GLU A 91 -15.40 -12.32 17.88
N GLN A 92 -14.79 -12.09 19.06
CA GLN A 92 -14.89 -13.00 20.21
C GLN A 92 -16.36 -13.21 20.67
N GLN A 93 -17.18 -12.18 20.51
CA GLN A 93 -18.61 -12.23 20.83
C GLN A 93 -19.49 -12.66 19.63
N LYS A 94 -18.89 -13.03 18.49
CA LYS A 94 -19.58 -13.44 17.26
C LYS A 94 -20.61 -12.41 16.76
N ILE A 95 -20.32 -11.13 16.94
CA ILE A 95 -21.22 -10.04 16.55
C ILE A 95 -21.19 -9.86 15.03
N LYS A 96 -22.37 -9.90 14.40
CA LYS A 96 -22.51 -9.75 12.94
C LYS A 96 -22.67 -8.30 12.50
N LYS A 97 -23.22 -7.47 13.35
CA LYS A 97 -23.53 -6.06 13.02
C LYS A 97 -23.32 -5.19 14.26
N VAL A 98 -22.74 -4.02 14.04
CA VAL A 98 -22.54 -3.01 15.08
C VAL A 98 -22.84 -1.62 14.54
N THR A 99 -23.38 -0.72 15.39
CA THR A 99 -23.58 0.68 15.08
C THR A 99 -22.63 1.54 15.92
N ILE A 100 -21.86 2.40 15.26
CA ILE A 100 -20.97 3.37 15.90
C ILE A 100 -21.72 4.66 16.12
N ILE A 101 -21.71 5.12 17.36
CA ILE A 101 -22.20 6.45 17.77
C ILE A 101 -21.06 7.23 18.39
N ASN A 102 -21.05 8.55 18.21
CA ASN A 102 -20.01 9.42 18.69
C ASN A 102 -20.63 10.47 19.62
N GLU A 103 -20.39 10.33 20.90
CA GLU A 103 -20.83 11.26 21.93
C GLU A 103 -19.78 12.36 22.17
N ARG A 104 -18.86 12.45 21.26
CA ARG A 104 -17.81 13.47 21.21
C ARG A 104 -17.90 14.20 19.89
N SER A 105 -17.94 15.53 19.87
CA SER A 105 -17.81 16.33 18.62
C SER A 105 -16.38 16.20 18.07
N GLN A 106 -16.02 15.09 17.35
CA GLN A 106 -14.62 14.86 17.27
C GLN A 106 -14.00 14.13 16.11
N ASN A 107 -12.81 14.58 15.87
CA ASN A 107 -11.60 14.12 15.23
C ASN A 107 -11.35 12.62 15.47
N HIS A 108 -10.78 11.91 14.51
CA HIS A 108 -10.32 10.50 14.61
C HIS A 108 -11.38 9.40 14.58
N VAL A 109 -12.68 9.71 14.47
CA VAL A 109 -13.71 8.68 14.31
C VAL A 109 -13.50 7.89 13.01
N LEU A 110 -13.11 8.57 11.94
CA LEU A 110 -12.78 7.92 10.67
C LEU A 110 -11.53 7.06 10.77
N ASP A 111 -10.53 7.48 11.55
CA ASP A 111 -9.33 6.68 11.81
C ASP A 111 -9.68 5.40 12.60
N PHE A 112 -10.55 5.51 13.60
CA PHE A 112 -11.07 4.35 14.35
C PHE A 112 -11.80 3.37 13.43
N ILE A 113 -12.70 3.87 12.58
CA ILE A 113 -13.44 3.05 11.61
C ILE A 113 -12.47 2.42 10.59
N GLU A 114 -11.46 3.17 10.11
CA GLU A 114 -10.40 2.67 9.24
C GLU A 114 -9.71 1.46 9.87
N GLY A 115 -9.30 1.58 11.13
CA GLY A 115 -8.68 0.50 11.89
C GLY A 115 -9.55 -0.75 11.95
N MET A 116 -10.84 -0.60 12.25
CA MET A 116 -11.80 -1.72 12.25
C MET A 116 -11.90 -2.38 10.88
N VAL A 117 -12.14 -1.60 9.82
CA VAL A 117 -12.36 -2.13 8.47
C VAL A 117 -11.09 -2.82 7.95
N LEU A 118 -9.92 -2.23 8.13
CA LEU A 118 -8.64 -2.81 7.68
C LEU A 118 -8.28 -4.10 8.43
N THR A 119 -8.66 -4.22 9.70
CA THR A 119 -8.46 -5.43 10.52
C THR A 119 -9.39 -6.56 10.08
N SER A 120 -10.57 -6.25 9.53
CA SER A 120 -11.50 -7.26 9.05
C SER A 120 -11.04 -7.99 7.76
N TYR A 121 -9.92 -7.58 7.17
CA TYR A 121 -9.36 -8.22 5.99
C TYR A 121 -8.92 -9.64 6.28
N GLN A 122 -9.27 -10.58 5.38
CA GLN A 122 -8.83 -11.96 5.41
C GLN A 122 -8.49 -12.46 4.01
N PHE A 123 -7.34 -13.14 3.90
CA PHE A 123 -6.95 -13.89 2.72
C PHE A 123 -7.17 -15.38 2.97
N ILE A 124 -8.38 -15.86 2.70
CA ILE A 124 -8.80 -17.24 2.97
C ILE A 124 -9.07 -18.05 1.70
N LYS A 125 -8.60 -17.55 0.54
CA LYS A 125 -8.90 -18.11 -0.79
C LYS A 125 -8.57 -19.59 -0.93
N TYR A 126 -7.50 -20.05 -0.32
CA TYR A 126 -6.96 -21.40 -0.50
C TYR A 126 -7.30 -22.37 0.62
N PHE A 127 -8.03 -21.96 1.65
CA PHE A 127 -8.49 -22.86 2.70
C PHE A 127 -9.69 -23.67 2.24
N SER A 128 -9.78 -24.96 2.66
CA SER A 128 -10.95 -25.82 2.44
C SER A 128 -12.14 -25.41 3.31
N ASP A 129 -11.88 -24.95 4.54
CA ASP A 129 -12.82 -24.55 5.59
C ASP A 129 -13.13 -23.04 5.62
N LYS A 130 -13.21 -22.39 4.45
CA LYS A 130 -13.39 -20.94 4.30
C LYS A 130 -14.55 -20.36 5.12
N LYS A 131 -15.65 -21.11 5.27
CA LYS A 131 -16.83 -20.64 5.99
C LYS A 131 -16.56 -20.48 7.48
N GLU A 132 -15.81 -21.42 8.07
CA GLU A 132 -15.47 -21.42 9.49
C GLU A 132 -14.43 -20.34 9.84
N LYS A 133 -13.54 -20.03 8.89
CA LYS A 133 -12.49 -19.00 9.06
C LYS A 133 -12.99 -17.57 8.84
N LYS A 134 -14.16 -17.41 8.23
CA LYS A 134 -14.69 -16.08 7.91
C LYS A 134 -15.03 -15.30 9.18
N HIS A 135 -14.62 -14.03 9.26
CA HIS A 135 -15.03 -13.10 10.32
C HIS A 135 -16.55 -13.02 10.46
N HIS A 136 -17.03 -12.90 11.70
CA HIS A 136 -18.45 -12.79 12.01
C HIS A 136 -19.01 -11.41 11.68
N LEU A 137 -18.20 -10.34 11.88
CA LEU A 137 -18.66 -8.96 11.67
C LEU A 137 -18.86 -8.68 10.17
N GLU A 138 -20.11 -8.60 9.76
CA GLU A 138 -20.51 -8.39 8.36
C GLU A 138 -20.74 -6.90 8.03
N SER A 139 -21.17 -6.10 9.03
CA SER A 139 -21.57 -4.71 8.82
C SER A 139 -21.24 -3.79 9.98
N ILE A 140 -20.64 -2.66 9.65
CA ILE A 140 -20.47 -1.51 10.52
C ILE A 140 -21.41 -0.40 10.03
N GLN A 141 -22.29 0.06 10.92
CA GLN A 141 -23.15 1.22 10.66
C GLN A 141 -22.61 2.44 11.38
N VAL A 142 -22.70 3.58 10.75
CA VAL A 142 -22.21 4.87 11.28
C VAL A 142 -23.35 5.86 11.23
N SER A 143 -23.66 6.54 12.34
CA SER A 143 -24.67 7.59 12.35
C SER A 143 -24.27 8.76 11.45
N LYS A 144 -25.22 9.37 10.73
CA LYS A 144 -24.95 10.40 9.71
C LYS A 144 -24.35 11.70 10.27
N ASP A 145 -24.55 11.94 11.54
CA ASP A 145 -24.00 13.09 12.28
C ASP A 145 -22.52 12.95 12.62
N ILE A 146 -21.97 11.72 12.50
CA ILE A 146 -20.58 11.42 12.85
C ILE A 146 -19.60 11.86 11.77
N ALA A 147 -19.94 11.61 10.50
CA ALA A 147 -19.07 11.97 9.38
C ALA A 147 -19.88 12.25 8.10
N PRO A 148 -19.43 13.19 7.26
CA PRO A 148 -20.02 13.44 5.95
C PRO A 148 -20.00 12.19 5.07
N ALA A 149 -21.05 11.98 4.27
CA ALA A 149 -21.19 10.78 3.44
C ALA A 149 -20.06 10.63 2.40
N ASN A 150 -19.49 11.73 1.91
CA ASN A 150 -18.33 11.71 1.01
C ASN A 150 -17.07 11.20 1.71
N GLU A 151 -16.84 11.55 2.97
CA GLU A 151 -15.67 11.06 3.73
C GLU A 151 -15.77 9.57 4.04
N LEU A 152 -16.96 9.08 4.41
CA LEU A 152 -17.22 7.65 4.57
C LEU A 152 -17.02 6.89 3.26
N LYS A 153 -17.42 7.49 2.13
CA LYS A 153 -17.18 6.90 0.80
C LYS A 153 -15.70 6.84 0.46
N ASP A 154 -14.95 7.92 0.72
CA ASP A 154 -13.51 7.96 0.49
C ASP A 154 -12.79 6.93 1.34
N LEU A 155 -13.15 6.83 2.63
CA LEU A 155 -12.63 5.84 3.56
C LEU A 155 -12.86 4.41 3.03
N MET A 156 -14.11 4.07 2.66
CA MET A 156 -14.44 2.74 2.15
C MET A 156 -13.70 2.44 0.85
N SER A 157 -13.63 3.42 -0.08
CA SER A 157 -12.89 3.27 -1.33
C SER A 157 -11.40 2.97 -1.08
N THR A 158 -10.81 3.64 -0.08
CA THR A 158 -9.40 3.44 0.30
C THR A 158 -9.21 2.07 0.96
N CYS A 159 -10.07 1.67 1.89
CA CYS A 159 -9.99 0.36 2.55
C CYS A 159 -10.15 -0.79 1.55
N GLU A 160 -11.10 -0.71 0.62
CA GLU A 160 -11.27 -1.71 -0.46
C GLU A 160 -10.04 -1.78 -1.36
N ALA A 161 -9.43 -0.65 -1.66
CA ALA A 161 -8.22 -0.57 -2.47
C ALA A 161 -6.99 -1.18 -1.76
N VAL A 162 -6.83 -0.92 -0.46
CA VAL A 162 -5.82 -1.57 0.39
C VAL A 162 -6.00 -3.08 0.37
N CYS A 163 -7.23 -3.57 0.50
CA CYS A 163 -7.51 -5.00 0.46
C CYS A 163 -7.22 -5.62 -0.91
N ALA A 164 -7.52 -4.91 -2.01
CA ALA A 164 -7.16 -5.37 -3.35
C ALA A 164 -5.63 -5.47 -3.52
N ALA A 165 -4.87 -4.52 -2.99
CA ALA A 165 -3.42 -4.57 -2.99
C ALA A 165 -2.88 -5.73 -2.13
N ARG A 166 -3.47 -5.96 -0.95
CA ARG A 166 -3.14 -7.12 -0.09
C ARG A 166 -3.40 -8.44 -0.80
N ASP A 167 -4.54 -8.57 -1.47
CA ASP A 167 -4.89 -9.78 -2.24
C ASP A 167 -3.83 -10.07 -3.30
N LEU A 168 -3.40 -9.07 -4.08
CA LEU A 168 -2.35 -9.24 -5.09
C LEU A 168 -1.02 -9.73 -4.50
N VAL A 169 -0.58 -9.14 -3.37
CA VAL A 169 0.68 -9.52 -2.70
C VAL A 169 0.61 -10.92 -2.09
N ASN A 170 -0.57 -11.32 -1.63
CA ASN A 170 -0.77 -12.61 -0.95
C ASN A 170 -0.95 -13.79 -1.91
N GLU A 171 -1.25 -13.53 -3.18
CA GLU A 171 -1.37 -14.59 -4.18
C GLU A 171 -0.04 -15.32 -4.39
N PRO A 172 -0.03 -16.66 -4.42
CA PRO A 172 1.17 -17.43 -4.72
C PRO A 172 1.51 -17.39 -6.22
N LEU A 173 2.78 -17.59 -6.56
CA LEU A 173 3.24 -17.64 -7.95
C LEU A 173 2.51 -18.68 -8.81
N SER A 174 2.09 -19.80 -8.23
CA SER A 174 1.28 -20.83 -8.92
C SER A 174 -0.03 -20.29 -9.49
N TYR A 175 -0.48 -19.14 -9.03
CA TYR A 175 -1.62 -18.40 -9.55
C TYR A 175 -1.19 -17.10 -10.22
N LEU A 176 -0.40 -16.24 -9.53
CA LEU A 176 -0.11 -14.87 -9.96
C LEU A 176 1.16 -14.82 -10.83
N THR A 177 1.06 -15.27 -12.09
CA THR A 177 2.07 -15.00 -13.12
C THR A 177 1.95 -13.56 -13.62
N ALA A 178 2.93 -13.05 -14.38
CA ALA A 178 2.85 -11.73 -15.00
C ALA A 178 1.60 -11.55 -15.89
N ALA A 179 1.19 -12.62 -16.59
CA ALA A 179 -0.04 -12.64 -17.38
C ALA A 179 -1.29 -12.56 -16.50
N GLN A 180 -1.34 -13.34 -15.42
CA GLN A 180 -2.47 -13.33 -14.48
C GLN A 180 -2.59 -11.97 -13.75
N LEU A 181 -1.46 -11.38 -13.34
CA LEU A 181 -1.45 -10.03 -12.77
C LEU A 181 -2.11 -9.02 -13.73
N SER A 182 -1.78 -9.10 -15.03
CA SER A 182 -2.41 -8.23 -16.04
C SER A 182 -3.92 -8.44 -16.17
N LEU A 183 -4.40 -9.68 -16.05
CA LEU A 183 -5.83 -9.99 -16.06
C LEU A 183 -6.53 -9.45 -14.82
N ASP A 184 -5.93 -9.60 -13.65
CA ASP A 184 -6.47 -9.10 -12.39
C ASP A 184 -6.51 -7.56 -12.38
N ILE A 185 -5.47 -6.89 -12.89
CA ILE A 185 -5.45 -5.43 -13.09
C ILE A 185 -6.59 -4.99 -14.03
N LYS A 186 -6.82 -5.69 -15.15
CA LYS A 186 -7.94 -5.39 -16.07
C LYS A 186 -9.30 -5.54 -15.38
N LYS A 187 -9.47 -6.61 -14.58
CA LYS A 187 -10.70 -6.85 -13.81
C LYS A 187 -10.95 -5.72 -12.80
N LEU A 188 -9.92 -5.33 -12.05
CA LEU A 188 -10.00 -4.23 -11.10
C LEU A 188 -10.27 -2.90 -11.81
N GLY A 189 -9.61 -2.65 -12.95
CA GLY A 189 -9.84 -1.44 -13.76
C GLY A 189 -11.27 -1.31 -14.26
N LYS A 190 -11.85 -2.42 -14.76
CA LYS A 190 -13.26 -2.46 -15.17
C LYS A 190 -14.21 -2.18 -14.01
N ALA A 191 -13.93 -2.76 -12.83
CA ALA A 191 -14.78 -2.61 -11.65
C ALA A 191 -14.66 -1.21 -11.02
N ALA A 192 -13.49 -0.58 -11.04
CA ALA A 192 -13.24 0.72 -10.42
C ALA A 192 -13.44 1.92 -11.37
N GLY A 193 -13.34 1.71 -12.69
CA GLY A 193 -13.53 2.76 -13.69
C GLY A 193 -12.22 3.41 -14.19
N PHE A 194 -11.13 2.63 -14.37
CA PHE A 194 -9.94 3.10 -15.05
C PHE A 194 -9.56 2.18 -16.23
N LYS A 195 -8.90 2.76 -17.24
CA LYS A 195 -8.49 2.04 -18.45
C LYS A 195 -7.19 1.27 -18.21
N VAL A 196 -7.07 0.10 -18.82
CA VAL A 196 -5.86 -0.73 -18.78
C VAL A 196 -5.48 -1.19 -20.18
N THR A 197 -4.24 -0.87 -20.57
CA THR A 197 -3.61 -1.34 -21.81
C THR A 197 -2.44 -2.25 -21.41
N VAL A 198 -2.33 -3.40 -22.06
CA VAL A 198 -1.25 -4.36 -21.75
C VAL A 198 -0.43 -4.59 -23.00
N PHE A 199 0.88 -4.39 -22.88
CA PHE A 199 1.84 -4.82 -23.90
C PHE A 199 2.28 -6.24 -23.58
N ASP A 200 2.20 -7.09 -24.57
CA ASP A 200 2.73 -8.45 -24.55
C ASP A 200 4.24 -8.49 -24.85
N GLU A 201 4.82 -9.64 -24.80
CA GLU A 201 6.25 -9.86 -25.09
C GLU A 201 6.65 -9.36 -26.49
N LYS A 202 5.81 -9.57 -27.51
CA LYS A 202 6.07 -9.11 -28.89
C LYS A 202 6.20 -7.58 -28.92
N LYS A 203 5.32 -6.87 -28.24
CA LYS A 203 5.36 -5.41 -28.16
C LYS A 203 6.55 -4.92 -27.33
N ILE A 204 6.89 -5.59 -26.23
CA ILE A 204 8.07 -5.30 -25.39
C ILE A 204 9.36 -5.47 -26.19
N LYS A 205 9.50 -6.55 -26.97
CA LYS A 205 10.61 -6.79 -27.89
C LYS A 205 10.71 -5.70 -28.96
N ALA A 206 9.58 -5.36 -29.60
CA ALA A 206 9.54 -4.31 -30.63
C ALA A 206 9.93 -2.92 -30.08
N LEU A 207 9.67 -2.65 -28.80
CA LEU A 207 10.08 -1.43 -28.11
C LEU A 207 11.53 -1.51 -27.61
N LYS A 208 12.18 -2.66 -27.65
CA LYS A 208 13.54 -2.90 -27.15
C LYS A 208 13.68 -2.57 -25.65
N MET A 209 12.70 -2.97 -24.84
CA MET A 209 12.75 -2.82 -23.37
C MET A 209 13.69 -3.87 -22.78
N GLY A 210 14.99 -3.59 -22.86
CA GLY A 210 16.05 -4.56 -22.57
C GLY A 210 16.12 -4.99 -21.11
N GLY A 211 15.79 -4.10 -20.17
CA GLY A 211 15.74 -4.43 -18.74
C GLY A 211 14.69 -5.49 -18.43
N ILE A 212 13.47 -5.33 -18.95
CA ILE A 212 12.38 -6.31 -18.79
C ILE A 212 12.74 -7.63 -19.45
N LEU A 213 13.29 -7.59 -20.67
CA LEU A 213 13.62 -8.79 -21.44
C LEU A 213 14.75 -9.59 -20.81
N ALA A 214 15.78 -8.93 -20.28
CA ALA A 214 16.90 -9.58 -19.61
C ALA A 214 16.43 -10.30 -18.32
N VAL A 215 15.67 -9.64 -17.48
CA VAL A 215 15.14 -10.25 -16.25
C VAL A 215 14.22 -11.42 -16.56
N ASN A 216 13.40 -11.31 -17.61
CA ASN A 216 12.50 -12.39 -18.03
C ASN A 216 13.21 -13.57 -18.68
N ALA A 217 14.45 -13.45 -19.16
CA ALA A 217 15.11 -14.44 -19.99
C ALA A 217 15.18 -15.85 -19.36
N GLY A 218 15.28 -15.94 -18.04
CA GLY A 218 15.24 -17.21 -17.30
C GLY A 218 13.83 -17.72 -16.98
N SER A 219 12.79 -16.93 -17.26
CA SER A 219 11.41 -17.31 -16.94
C SER A 219 10.77 -18.16 -18.03
N PHE A 220 9.91 -19.08 -17.61
CA PHE A 220 9.04 -19.83 -18.51
C PHE A 220 7.80 -19.00 -18.94
N THR A 221 7.41 -17.99 -18.16
CA THR A 221 6.23 -17.16 -18.45
C THR A 221 6.63 -15.84 -19.13
N PRO A 222 5.92 -15.41 -20.18
CA PRO A 222 6.26 -14.20 -20.90
C PRO A 222 5.96 -12.93 -20.09
N PRO A 223 6.77 -11.86 -20.24
CA PRO A 223 6.60 -10.63 -19.52
C PRO A 223 5.37 -9.85 -19.99
N ARG A 224 4.94 -8.89 -19.19
CA ARG A 224 3.88 -7.92 -19.50
C ARG A 224 4.31 -6.51 -19.10
N PHE A 225 3.84 -5.52 -19.86
CA PHE A 225 3.95 -4.13 -19.47
C PHE A 225 2.54 -3.53 -19.42
N ASN A 226 2.08 -3.20 -18.20
CA ASN A 226 0.74 -2.73 -17.97
C ASN A 226 0.74 -1.20 -17.89
N ILE A 227 -0.17 -0.57 -18.64
CA ILE A 227 -0.40 0.87 -18.64
C ILE A 227 -1.82 1.11 -18.13
N LEU A 228 -1.94 1.78 -17.00
CA LEU A 228 -3.18 2.17 -16.37
C LEU A 228 -3.42 3.65 -16.66
N GLU A 229 -4.67 4.06 -16.92
CA GLU A 229 -5.02 5.45 -17.06
C GLU A 229 -6.33 5.75 -16.34
N TYR A 230 -6.28 6.69 -15.41
CA TYR A 230 -7.44 7.28 -14.80
C TYR A 230 -7.54 8.76 -15.18
N LYS A 231 -8.64 9.13 -15.85
CA LYS A 231 -9.02 10.51 -16.15
C LYS A 231 -10.31 10.84 -15.41
N PRO A 232 -10.37 11.94 -14.65
CA PRO A 232 -11.61 12.33 -14.00
C PRO A 232 -12.65 12.80 -15.04
N SER A 233 -13.93 12.63 -14.73
CA SER A 233 -15.04 13.14 -15.58
C SER A 233 -15.12 14.67 -15.59
N LYS A 234 -14.59 15.33 -14.55
CA LYS A 234 -14.44 16.79 -14.45
C LYS A 234 -13.01 17.19 -14.78
N LYS A 235 -12.75 18.49 -14.96
CA LYS A 235 -11.38 19.01 -15.16
C LYS A 235 -10.44 18.54 -14.05
N ALA A 236 -9.32 17.96 -14.43
CA ALA A 236 -8.29 17.56 -13.48
C ALA A 236 -7.65 18.78 -12.82
N LYS A 237 -7.23 18.64 -11.56
CA LYS A 237 -6.47 19.68 -10.84
C LYS A 237 -5.08 19.84 -11.42
N ASN A 238 -4.44 18.73 -11.80
CA ASN A 238 -3.10 18.71 -12.40
C ASN A 238 -3.16 19.04 -13.89
N ALA A 239 -2.24 19.89 -14.35
CA ALA A 239 -2.16 20.34 -15.75
C ALA A 239 -1.64 19.25 -16.69
N LYS A 240 -0.72 18.40 -16.19
CA LYS A 240 -0.13 17.24 -16.86
C LYS A 240 -0.32 16.01 -16.00
N PRO A 241 -0.30 14.78 -16.57
CA PRO A 241 -0.51 13.58 -15.78
C PRO A 241 0.57 13.38 -14.71
N ILE A 242 0.16 12.89 -13.55
CA ILE A 242 1.08 12.29 -12.57
C ILE A 242 1.27 10.84 -13.00
N VAL A 243 2.52 10.36 -13.04
CA VAL A 243 2.82 8.98 -13.39
C VAL A 243 3.22 8.20 -12.13
N LEU A 244 2.58 7.07 -11.92
CA LEU A 244 2.94 6.11 -10.88
C LEU A 244 3.60 4.89 -11.55
N VAL A 245 4.79 4.51 -11.07
CA VAL A 245 5.50 3.33 -11.57
C VAL A 245 5.56 2.29 -10.46
N GLY A 246 5.25 1.03 -10.75
CA GLY A 246 5.23 -0.04 -9.75
C GLY A 246 6.09 -1.23 -10.17
N LYS A 247 7.07 -1.63 -9.35
CA LYS A 247 7.83 -2.87 -9.54
C LYS A 247 6.85 -4.05 -9.54
N GLY A 248 6.87 -4.83 -10.63
CA GLY A 248 5.95 -5.94 -10.86
C GLY A 248 6.65 -7.31 -10.95
N ILE A 249 7.65 -7.58 -10.11
CA ILE A 249 8.31 -8.89 -10.06
C ILE A 249 7.42 -9.85 -9.27
N VAL A 250 6.63 -10.66 -9.98
CA VAL A 250 5.63 -11.54 -9.36
C VAL A 250 6.25 -12.64 -8.51
N TYR A 251 7.51 -12.98 -8.75
CA TYR A 251 8.35 -13.80 -7.88
C TYR A 251 9.83 -13.58 -8.19
N ASP A 252 10.64 -13.42 -7.16
CA ASP A 252 12.07 -13.21 -7.29
C ASP A 252 12.87 -14.31 -6.61
N THR A 253 13.57 -15.13 -7.42
CA THR A 253 14.50 -16.13 -6.92
C THR A 253 15.91 -15.60 -6.75
N GLY A 254 16.19 -14.35 -7.20
CA GLY A 254 17.52 -13.81 -7.39
C GLY A 254 18.13 -14.14 -8.77
N GLY A 255 17.45 -14.95 -9.61
CA GLY A 255 18.01 -15.45 -10.85
C GLY A 255 19.20 -16.38 -10.57
N LEU A 256 20.30 -16.26 -11.33
CA LEU A 256 21.53 -17.01 -11.09
C LEU A 256 22.24 -16.61 -9.78
N SER A 257 22.04 -15.40 -9.29
CA SER A 257 22.46 -14.96 -7.95
C SER A 257 21.43 -15.40 -6.89
N LEU A 258 21.25 -16.71 -6.78
CA LEU A 258 20.14 -17.38 -6.09
C LEU A 258 20.03 -16.97 -4.61
N LYS A 259 18.83 -16.59 -4.18
CA LYS A 259 18.51 -16.26 -2.77
C LYS A 259 18.48 -17.53 -1.90
N PRO A 260 18.84 -17.43 -0.61
CA PRO A 260 18.51 -18.47 0.37
C PRO A 260 17.00 -18.68 0.44
N THR A 261 16.53 -19.91 0.64
CA THR A 261 15.09 -20.21 0.73
C THR A 261 14.47 -19.60 1.99
N ALA A 262 15.04 -19.98 3.16
CA ALA A 262 14.47 -19.57 4.44
C ALA A 262 14.66 -18.07 4.73
N ASN A 263 13.57 -17.41 5.13
CA ASN A 263 13.52 -15.98 5.48
C ASN A 263 13.92 -15.01 4.36
N SER A 264 13.99 -15.48 3.11
CA SER A 264 14.33 -14.69 1.93
C SER A 264 13.42 -15.09 0.76
N MET A 265 13.76 -16.12 -0.03
CA MET A 265 13.01 -16.53 -1.22
C MET A 265 11.56 -16.92 -0.91
N ASP A 266 11.30 -17.55 0.24
CA ASP A 266 9.95 -17.95 0.70
C ASP A 266 8.95 -16.80 0.81
N ARG A 267 9.42 -15.55 0.82
CA ARG A 267 8.60 -14.33 0.91
C ARG A 267 8.50 -13.57 -0.41
N MET A 268 9.17 -14.00 -1.45
CA MET A 268 9.34 -13.22 -2.69
C MET A 268 8.11 -13.18 -3.60
N LYS A 269 6.99 -13.82 -3.23
CA LYS A 269 5.68 -13.48 -3.80
C LYS A 269 5.31 -12.00 -3.58
N ALA A 270 5.91 -11.36 -2.56
CA ALA A 270 5.69 -9.96 -2.22
C ALA A 270 6.48 -8.98 -3.11
N ASP A 271 7.33 -9.47 -4.03
CA ASP A 271 8.23 -8.60 -4.79
C ASP A 271 7.55 -7.80 -5.91
N MET A 272 6.26 -7.93 -6.01
CA MET A 272 5.36 -7.10 -6.80
C MET A 272 4.54 -6.12 -5.93
N GLY A 273 4.97 -5.88 -4.69
CA GLY A 273 4.32 -4.95 -3.76
C GLY A 273 4.22 -3.52 -4.33
N GLY A 274 5.20 -3.08 -5.12
CA GLY A 274 5.15 -1.81 -5.83
C GLY A 274 4.01 -1.75 -6.87
N ALA A 275 3.84 -2.81 -7.66
CA ALA A 275 2.70 -2.93 -8.58
C ALA A 275 1.36 -2.90 -7.81
N ALA A 276 1.28 -3.64 -6.70
CA ALA A 276 0.09 -3.67 -5.86
C ALA A 276 -0.26 -2.29 -5.28
N SER A 277 0.75 -1.50 -4.85
CA SER A 277 0.58 -0.12 -4.39
C SER A 277 -0.02 0.77 -5.48
N VAL A 278 0.51 0.68 -6.70
CA VAL A 278 0.00 1.45 -7.85
C VAL A 278 -1.42 1.02 -8.20
N VAL A 279 -1.70 -0.28 -8.33
CA VAL A 279 -3.05 -0.79 -8.65
C VAL A 279 -4.06 -0.40 -7.57
N GLY A 280 -3.71 -0.57 -6.30
CA GLY A 280 -4.56 -0.14 -5.18
C GLY A 280 -4.84 1.37 -5.22
N THR A 281 -3.83 2.20 -5.48
CA THR A 281 -4.02 3.65 -5.65
C THR A 281 -5.03 3.96 -6.76
N PHE A 282 -4.92 3.29 -7.93
CA PHE A 282 -5.87 3.46 -9.02
C PHE A 282 -7.30 3.08 -8.63
N VAL A 283 -7.47 1.97 -7.90
CA VAL A 283 -8.77 1.57 -7.36
C VAL A 283 -9.34 2.64 -6.43
N ALA A 284 -8.53 3.16 -5.51
CA ALA A 284 -8.96 4.17 -4.54
C ALA A 284 -9.40 5.48 -5.22
N ILE A 285 -8.54 6.05 -6.08
CA ILE A 285 -8.81 7.35 -6.73
C ILE A 285 -9.99 7.27 -7.70
N ALA A 286 -10.15 6.15 -8.40
CA ALA A 286 -11.24 5.97 -9.35
C ALA A 286 -12.59 5.79 -8.64
N LYS A 287 -12.67 4.98 -7.58
CA LYS A 287 -13.90 4.81 -6.78
C LYS A 287 -14.30 6.08 -6.04
N ALA A 288 -13.33 6.81 -5.49
CA ALA A 288 -13.56 8.10 -4.84
C ALA A 288 -13.84 9.23 -5.86
N LYS A 289 -13.57 8.99 -7.16
CA LYS A 289 -13.70 9.97 -8.24
C LYS A 289 -12.86 11.24 -8.00
N LEU A 290 -11.61 11.07 -7.57
CA LEU A 290 -10.72 12.21 -7.34
C LEU A 290 -10.47 13.00 -8.64
N PRO A 291 -10.41 14.34 -8.58
CA PRO A 291 -10.23 15.19 -9.76
C PRO A 291 -8.74 15.26 -10.19
N VAL A 292 -8.09 14.11 -10.43
CA VAL A 292 -6.68 14.01 -10.83
C VAL A 292 -6.52 13.10 -12.06
N HIS A 293 -5.63 13.46 -12.99
CA HIS A 293 -5.25 12.60 -14.11
C HIS A 293 -3.98 11.83 -13.75
N VAL A 294 -4.07 10.52 -13.72
CA VAL A 294 -2.98 9.65 -13.32
C VAL A 294 -2.74 8.55 -14.37
N ILE A 295 -1.45 8.30 -14.66
CA ILE A 295 -0.98 7.17 -15.48
C ILE A 295 -0.23 6.19 -14.58
N GLY A 296 -0.49 4.91 -14.72
CA GLY A 296 0.26 3.83 -14.03
C GLY A 296 1.09 3.04 -15.02
N LEU A 297 2.33 2.72 -14.66
CA LEU A 297 3.23 1.89 -15.47
C LEU A 297 3.73 0.73 -14.62
N ILE A 298 3.46 -0.51 -15.03
CA ILE A 298 3.82 -1.71 -14.27
C ILE A 298 4.53 -2.68 -15.21
N PRO A 299 5.89 -2.71 -15.18
CA PRO A 299 6.66 -3.77 -15.80
C PRO A 299 6.51 -5.06 -14.98
N ALA A 300 5.92 -6.10 -15.55
CA ALA A 300 5.61 -7.35 -14.86
C ALA A 300 6.36 -8.53 -15.45
N THR A 301 7.10 -9.25 -14.61
CA THR A 301 7.82 -10.49 -14.92
C THR A 301 8.14 -11.22 -13.62
N ASP A 302 8.72 -12.41 -13.71
CA ASP A 302 9.44 -13.06 -12.63
C ASP A 302 10.94 -13.14 -12.95
N ASN A 303 11.77 -13.31 -11.91
CA ASN A 303 13.21 -13.49 -12.01
C ASN A 303 13.57 -14.94 -11.64
N ARG A 304 14.04 -15.73 -12.63
CA ARG A 304 14.21 -17.18 -12.48
C ARG A 304 15.59 -17.67 -12.98
N PRO A 305 16.15 -18.73 -12.38
CA PRO A 305 17.35 -19.41 -12.87
C PRO A 305 16.98 -20.43 -13.96
N GLY A 306 16.64 -19.94 -15.17
CA GLY A 306 16.33 -20.81 -16.32
C GLY A 306 17.51 -20.98 -17.28
N ASN A 307 17.36 -21.82 -18.30
CA ASN A 307 18.42 -22.12 -19.25
C ASN A 307 18.97 -20.88 -19.98
N ASN A 308 18.14 -19.87 -20.21
CA ASN A 308 18.50 -18.63 -20.88
C ASN A 308 18.63 -17.45 -19.94
N ALA A 309 18.71 -17.69 -18.60
CA ALA A 309 18.82 -16.62 -17.62
C ALA A 309 20.05 -15.75 -17.88
N TYR A 310 19.87 -14.43 -17.77
CA TYR A 310 20.98 -13.50 -17.81
C TYR A 310 21.95 -13.74 -16.64
N ALA A 311 23.23 -13.46 -16.86
CA ALA A 311 24.29 -13.83 -15.93
C ALA A 311 25.07 -12.58 -15.44
N PRO A 312 25.68 -12.64 -14.24
CA PRO A 312 26.69 -11.67 -13.85
C PRO A 312 27.82 -11.60 -14.89
N GLY A 313 28.14 -10.38 -15.34
CA GLY A 313 29.07 -10.12 -16.43
C GLY A 313 28.40 -9.77 -17.77
N ASP A 314 27.11 -10.09 -17.94
CA ASP A 314 26.38 -9.67 -19.14
C ASP A 314 26.28 -8.14 -19.24
N VAL A 315 26.21 -7.64 -20.47
CA VAL A 315 25.94 -6.22 -20.77
C VAL A 315 24.59 -6.10 -21.47
N ILE A 316 23.66 -5.46 -20.80
CA ILE A 316 22.27 -5.33 -21.29
C ILE A 316 22.06 -3.95 -21.89
N LYS A 317 21.56 -3.89 -23.14
CA LYS A 317 21.13 -2.64 -23.75
C LYS A 317 19.71 -2.30 -23.29
N MET A 318 19.60 -1.19 -22.56
CA MET A 318 18.35 -0.71 -21.96
C MET A 318 17.45 0.00 -22.99
N TYR A 319 16.21 0.28 -22.59
CA TYR A 319 15.21 0.94 -23.45
C TYR A 319 15.63 2.38 -23.85
N ASP A 320 16.37 3.07 -23.00
CA ASP A 320 16.88 4.43 -23.29
C ASP A 320 18.09 4.44 -24.23
N GLY A 321 18.64 3.26 -24.54
CA GLY A 321 19.81 3.05 -25.39
C GLY A 321 21.12 2.90 -24.63
N SER A 322 21.17 3.20 -23.33
CA SER A 322 22.35 2.97 -22.48
C SER A 322 22.62 1.48 -22.27
N THR A 323 23.83 1.16 -21.84
CA THR A 323 24.26 -0.21 -21.53
C THR A 323 24.50 -0.38 -20.05
N VAL A 324 24.08 -1.55 -19.52
CA VAL A 324 24.22 -1.88 -18.09
C VAL A 324 24.95 -3.21 -17.93
N GLU A 325 26.10 -3.17 -17.25
CA GLU A 325 26.78 -4.38 -16.78
C GLU A 325 26.02 -5.01 -15.61
N VAL A 326 25.69 -6.28 -15.72
CA VAL A 326 25.06 -7.04 -14.65
C VAL A 326 26.12 -7.50 -13.67
N LYS A 327 26.10 -7.02 -12.45
CA LYS A 327 26.99 -7.51 -11.36
C LYS A 327 26.28 -8.52 -10.46
N ASN A 328 24.95 -8.45 -10.41
CA ASN A 328 24.13 -9.34 -9.61
C ASN A 328 22.74 -9.44 -10.25
N THR A 329 22.27 -10.64 -10.51
CA THR A 329 20.94 -10.88 -11.09
C THR A 329 19.81 -10.71 -10.07
N ASP A 330 20.10 -10.60 -8.77
CA ASP A 330 19.18 -10.24 -7.68
C ASP A 330 18.95 -8.70 -7.58
N ALA A 331 19.55 -7.93 -8.49
CA ALA A 331 19.29 -6.51 -8.68
C ALA A 331 18.40 -6.27 -9.92
N GLU A 332 17.41 -7.09 -10.12
CA GLU A 332 16.49 -7.18 -11.26
C GLU A 332 15.41 -6.09 -11.26
N GLY A 333 14.91 -5.76 -10.06
CA GLY A 333 13.82 -4.78 -9.90
C GLY A 333 14.16 -3.41 -10.48
N ARG A 334 15.39 -2.95 -10.28
CA ARG A 334 15.85 -1.69 -10.86
C ARG A 334 16.00 -1.76 -12.38
N MET A 335 16.28 -2.93 -12.95
CA MET A 335 16.36 -3.12 -14.40
C MET A 335 14.99 -2.93 -15.07
N VAL A 336 13.96 -3.57 -14.54
CA VAL A 336 12.60 -3.44 -15.09
C VAL A 336 12.01 -2.04 -14.85
N LEU A 337 12.30 -1.42 -13.69
CA LEU A 337 11.90 -0.04 -13.40
C LEU A 337 12.56 0.97 -14.31
N ALA A 338 13.83 0.78 -14.69
CA ALA A 338 14.56 1.65 -15.61
C ALA A 338 13.83 1.83 -16.95
N ASP A 339 13.38 0.75 -17.56
CA ASP A 339 12.59 0.79 -18.79
C ASP A 339 11.27 1.55 -18.60
N ALA A 340 10.58 1.34 -17.47
CA ALA A 340 9.31 2.01 -17.18
C ALA A 340 9.50 3.52 -16.91
N LEU A 341 10.54 3.90 -16.17
CA LEU A 341 10.88 5.31 -15.90
C LEU A 341 11.23 6.04 -17.20
N HIS A 342 12.02 5.41 -18.09
CA HIS A 342 12.29 6.02 -19.39
C HIS A 342 11.00 6.14 -20.22
N TYR A 343 10.12 5.11 -20.22
CA TYR A 343 8.84 5.14 -20.93
C TYR A 343 7.92 6.24 -20.42
N ALA A 344 7.97 6.60 -19.13
CA ALA A 344 7.17 7.65 -18.52
C ALA A 344 7.33 9.02 -19.22
N LYS A 345 8.49 9.31 -19.81
CA LYS A 345 8.77 10.55 -20.56
C LYS A 345 7.78 10.83 -21.69
N LYS A 346 7.17 9.78 -22.27
CA LYS A 346 6.16 9.91 -23.34
C LYS A 346 4.92 10.68 -22.91
N TYR A 347 4.62 10.67 -21.62
CA TYR A 347 3.45 11.36 -21.07
C TYR A 347 3.74 12.81 -20.68
N LYS A 348 5.00 13.27 -20.78
CA LYS A 348 5.43 14.62 -20.32
C LYS A 348 4.89 14.91 -18.91
N PRO A 349 5.16 14.04 -17.92
CA PRO A 349 4.50 14.08 -16.62
C PRO A 349 4.86 15.33 -15.83
N GLU A 350 3.94 15.75 -14.96
CA GLU A 350 4.16 16.78 -13.97
C GLU A 350 5.04 16.26 -12.82
N LEU A 351 4.84 14.99 -12.46
CA LEU A 351 5.55 14.30 -11.39
C LEU A 351 5.53 12.79 -11.68
N VAL A 352 6.65 12.12 -11.41
CA VAL A 352 6.73 10.65 -11.43
C VAL A 352 7.04 10.14 -10.04
N LEU A 353 6.29 9.15 -9.58
CA LEU A 353 6.46 8.50 -8.28
C LEU A 353 6.58 6.99 -8.53
N ASP A 354 7.66 6.36 -8.07
CA ASP A 354 7.78 4.91 -8.21
C ASP A 354 7.82 4.20 -6.86
N PHE A 355 7.24 2.99 -6.84
CA PHE A 355 7.13 2.13 -5.68
C PHE A 355 7.78 0.79 -5.98
N ALA A 356 8.67 0.36 -5.09
CA ALA A 356 9.35 -0.92 -5.25
C ALA A 356 9.69 -1.57 -3.90
N THR A 357 9.49 -2.86 -3.81
CA THR A 357 10.12 -3.73 -2.82
C THR A 357 11.54 -4.00 -3.29
N LEU A 358 12.42 -2.97 -3.18
CA LEU A 358 13.63 -2.96 -3.99
C LEU A 358 14.84 -3.54 -3.29
N THR A 359 15.06 -3.18 -2.01
CA THR A 359 16.34 -3.52 -1.38
C THR A 359 16.19 -4.01 0.06
N GLY A 360 16.98 -5.03 0.40
CA GLY A 360 17.19 -5.39 1.79
C GLY A 360 17.91 -4.29 2.60
N ALA A 361 18.58 -3.35 1.92
CA ALA A 361 19.20 -2.20 2.56
C ALA A 361 18.16 -1.25 3.14
N ALA A 362 17.04 -0.99 2.45
CA ALA A 362 15.94 -0.21 2.99
C ALA A 362 15.33 -0.88 4.24
N VAL A 363 15.13 -2.20 4.20
CA VAL A 363 14.64 -2.96 5.37
C VAL A 363 15.57 -2.79 6.57
N ARG A 364 16.88 -2.84 6.37
CA ARG A 364 17.86 -2.64 7.46
C ARG A 364 17.93 -1.20 7.96
N SER A 365 17.61 -0.22 7.10
CA SER A 365 17.66 1.21 7.47
C SER A 365 16.45 1.67 8.27
N VAL A 366 15.24 1.26 7.89
CA VAL A 366 13.99 1.80 8.46
C VAL A 366 13.05 0.73 9.03
N GLY A 367 13.42 -0.54 8.93
CA GLY A 367 12.61 -1.67 9.41
C GLY A 367 11.24 -1.73 8.72
N THR A 368 10.24 -2.12 9.50
CA THR A 368 8.83 -2.18 9.07
C THR A 368 8.06 -0.88 9.34
N GLU A 369 8.71 0.09 10.02
CA GLU A 369 8.05 1.26 10.60
C GLU A 369 8.06 2.49 9.68
N GLY A 370 8.81 2.44 8.58
CA GLY A 370 8.93 3.55 7.66
C GLY A 370 9.15 3.10 6.21
N ILE A 371 9.06 4.06 5.32
CA ILE A 371 9.32 3.93 3.88
C ILE A 371 10.52 4.80 3.53
N SER A 372 11.53 4.23 2.91
CA SER A 372 12.69 5.00 2.42
C SER A 372 12.30 5.78 1.16
N MET A 373 12.59 7.07 1.15
CA MET A 373 12.33 7.95 0.02
C MET A 373 13.64 8.58 -0.49
N MET A 374 13.86 8.55 -1.79
CA MET A 374 14.89 9.32 -2.48
C MET A 374 14.23 10.13 -3.61
N ALA A 375 14.58 11.41 -3.75
CA ALA A 375 13.87 12.31 -4.67
C ALA A 375 14.76 13.39 -5.26
N ASN A 376 14.48 13.78 -6.51
CA ASN A 376 14.94 15.02 -7.11
C ASN A 376 13.80 16.06 -7.24
N ALA A 377 12.62 15.76 -6.73
CA ALA A 377 11.51 16.70 -6.65
C ALA A 377 11.80 17.84 -5.67
N ASN A 378 11.10 18.97 -5.82
CA ASN A 378 11.27 20.13 -4.96
C ASN A 378 10.73 19.89 -3.53
N GLU A 379 11.14 20.75 -2.59
CA GLU A 379 10.79 20.63 -1.18
C GLU A 379 9.27 20.68 -0.90
N VAL A 380 8.51 21.42 -1.72
CA VAL A 380 7.05 21.51 -1.58
C VAL A 380 6.40 20.15 -1.79
N ILE A 381 6.79 19.44 -2.85
CA ILE A 381 6.30 18.08 -3.15
C ILE A 381 6.73 17.11 -2.04
N LYS A 382 8.01 17.13 -1.65
CA LYS A 382 8.55 16.25 -0.60
C LYS A 382 7.85 16.46 0.74
N THR A 383 7.59 17.71 1.12
CA THR A 383 6.88 18.07 2.36
C THR A 383 5.44 17.55 2.32
N LYS A 384 4.71 17.73 1.20
CA LYS A 384 3.37 17.20 1.05
C LYS A 384 3.33 15.68 1.20
N ILE A 385 4.27 14.96 0.57
CA ILE A 385 4.39 13.49 0.67
C ILE A 385 4.64 13.06 2.11
N LYS A 386 5.60 13.69 2.81
CA LYS A 386 5.91 13.40 4.22
C LYS A 386 4.68 13.65 5.10
N LYS A 387 3.96 14.78 4.91
CA LYS A 387 2.73 15.08 5.64
C LYS A 387 1.67 14.01 5.43
N SER A 388 1.44 13.58 4.19
CA SER A 388 0.51 12.48 3.89
C SER A 388 0.96 11.17 4.55
N GLY A 389 2.25 10.85 4.50
CA GLY A 389 2.80 9.66 5.16
C GLY A 389 2.54 9.64 6.67
N PHE A 390 2.76 10.75 7.36
CA PHE A 390 2.44 10.85 8.79
C PHE A 390 0.94 10.75 9.04
N SER A 391 0.12 11.36 8.19
CA SER A 391 -1.35 11.37 8.32
C SER A 391 -1.95 9.96 8.31
N VAL A 392 -1.41 9.06 7.50
CA VAL A 392 -1.88 7.68 7.34
C VAL A 392 -0.97 6.63 8.00
N HIS A 393 0.02 7.07 8.78
CA HIS A 393 1.02 6.21 9.43
C HIS A 393 1.80 5.29 8.47
N GLU A 394 2.07 5.80 7.26
CA GLU A 394 3.05 5.25 6.30
C GLU A 394 4.23 6.24 6.22
N ARG A 395 4.98 6.32 7.33
CA ARG A 395 5.96 7.38 7.60
C ARG A 395 7.12 7.35 6.62
N ILE A 396 7.51 8.52 6.12
CA ILE A 396 8.54 8.69 5.10
C ILE A 396 9.84 9.17 5.72
N ILE A 397 10.93 8.47 5.42
CA ILE A 397 12.30 8.86 5.74
C ILE A 397 13.02 9.18 4.44
N GLU A 398 13.45 10.45 4.27
CA GLU A 398 14.17 10.89 3.11
C GLU A 398 15.68 10.64 3.25
N PHE A 399 16.27 10.04 2.21
CA PHE A 399 17.71 9.81 2.07
C PHE A 399 18.29 10.63 0.91
N PRO A 400 19.57 11.03 0.99
CA PRO A 400 20.17 11.91 -0.01
C PRO A 400 20.50 11.19 -1.31
N LEU A 401 20.46 11.95 -2.43
CA LEU A 401 20.91 11.50 -3.76
C LEU A 401 22.24 12.18 -4.14
N TRP A 402 23.27 12.13 -3.29
CA TRP A 402 24.57 12.75 -3.55
C TRP A 402 25.27 12.11 -4.74
N LYS A 403 26.11 12.89 -5.43
CA LYS A 403 26.83 12.43 -6.65
C LYS A 403 27.75 11.24 -6.39
N GLU A 404 28.32 11.16 -5.18
CA GLU A 404 29.25 10.11 -4.75
C GLU A 404 28.61 8.72 -4.82
N TYR A 405 27.33 8.60 -4.53
CA TYR A 405 26.60 7.33 -4.71
C TYR A 405 26.43 6.97 -6.19
N GLY A 406 26.37 7.95 -7.08
CA GLY A 406 26.33 7.74 -8.53
C GLY A 406 27.66 7.23 -9.08
N GLU A 407 28.80 7.67 -8.52
CA GLU A 407 30.12 7.17 -8.92
C GLU A 407 30.25 5.65 -8.72
N GLN A 408 29.57 5.11 -7.71
CA GLN A 408 29.55 3.66 -7.46
C GLN A 408 28.83 2.86 -8.57
N MET A 409 28.05 3.51 -9.42
CA MET A 409 27.31 2.87 -10.51
C MET A 409 28.09 2.83 -11.83
N LYS A 410 29.29 3.41 -11.91
CA LYS A 410 30.14 3.37 -13.11
C LYS A 410 30.66 1.95 -13.36
N SER A 411 30.66 1.54 -14.62
CA SER A 411 31.24 0.29 -15.10
C SER A 411 32.51 0.58 -15.91
N ASN A 412 33.38 -0.42 -16.05
CA ASN A 412 34.54 -0.37 -16.92
C ASN A 412 34.26 -0.82 -18.36
N ILE A 413 33.11 -1.49 -18.59
CA ILE A 413 32.77 -2.12 -19.87
C ILE A 413 31.39 -1.70 -20.41
N ALA A 414 30.63 -0.91 -19.63
CA ALA A 414 29.30 -0.43 -19.96
C ALA A 414 29.12 1.00 -19.44
N ASP A 415 28.01 1.66 -19.78
CA ASP A 415 27.71 3.00 -19.27
C ASP A 415 27.46 2.98 -17.75
N LEU A 416 26.82 1.91 -17.26
CA LEU A 416 26.46 1.70 -15.86
C LEU A 416 26.70 0.25 -15.45
N LYS A 417 26.66 -0.02 -14.14
CA LYS A 417 26.46 -1.36 -13.59
C LYS A 417 25.24 -1.38 -12.69
N ASN A 418 24.59 -2.53 -12.54
CA ASN A 418 23.33 -2.64 -11.79
C ASN A 418 23.50 -2.74 -10.27
N LEU A 419 24.72 -2.77 -9.75
CA LEU A 419 24.99 -2.92 -8.31
C LEU A 419 26.11 -1.95 -7.88
N GLY A 420 25.88 -1.21 -6.79
CA GLY A 420 26.91 -0.38 -6.13
C GLY A 420 27.77 -1.18 -5.16
N GLY A 421 28.44 -0.48 -4.24
CA GLY A 421 29.20 -1.07 -3.17
C GLY A 421 28.31 -1.74 -2.10
N PRO A 422 28.93 -2.31 -1.03
CA PRO A 422 28.21 -3.04 0.01
C PRO A 422 27.35 -2.14 0.93
N TYR A 423 27.59 -0.84 0.92
CA TYR A 423 26.93 0.13 1.79
C TYR A 423 25.92 0.99 1.02
N ALA A 424 24.92 1.53 1.74
CA ALA A 424 23.92 2.45 1.20
C ALA A 424 23.15 1.91 -0.02
N GLY A 425 22.88 0.59 -0.05
CA GLY A 425 22.33 -0.12 -1.20
C GLY A 425 21.02 0.46 -1.74
N HIS A 426 20.13 0.99 -0.87
CA HIS A 426 18.89 1.65 -1.28
C HIS A 426 19.14 3.00 -1.97
N ILE A 427 20.18 3.75 -1.54
CA ILE A 427 20.55 5.03 -2.17
C ILE A 427 21.21 4.78 -3.52
N THR A 428 22.14 3.81 -3.62
CA THR A 428 22.79 3.45 -4.89
C THR A 428 21.79 2.90 -5.89
N ALA A 429 20.78 2.12 -5.43
CA ALA A 429 19.68 1.68 -6.28
C ALA A 429 18.86 2.85 -6.83
N ALA A 430 18.56 3.84 -5.99
CA ALA A 430 17.88 5.06 -6.42
C ALA A 430 18.75 5.88 -7.41
N LYS A 431 20.06 5.94 -7.20
CA LYS A 431 20.98 6.59 -8.15
C LYS A 431 21.02 5.90 -9.52
N PHE A 432 20.94 4.57 -9.54
CA PHE A 432 20.76 3.84 -10.79
C PHE A 432 19.45 4.25 -11.50
N LEU A 433 18.32 4.29 -10.78
CA LEU A 433 17.02 4.68 -11.33
C LEU A 433 17.01 6.14 -11.82
N GLU A 434 17.66 7.05 -11.09
CA GLU A 434 17.76 8.48 -11.45
C GLU A 434 18.31 8.69 -12.85
N HIS A 435 19.28 7.87 -13.29
CA HIS A 435 19.84 7.93 -14.66
C HIS A 435 18.73 7.84 -15.72
N PHE A 436 17.80 6.92 -15.57
CA PHE A 436 16.75 6.65 -16.57
C PHE A 436 15.62 7.69 -16.57
N THR A 437 15.53 8.54 -15.54
CA THR A 437 14.66 9.71 -15.56
C THR A 437 15.17 10.77 -16.54
N GLY A 438 16.48 10.80 -16.80
CA GLY A 438 17.16 11.79 -17.63
C GLY A 438 16.92 13.22 -17.16
N LYS A 439 16.53 13.42 -15.89
CA LYS A 439 16.16 14.72 -15.29
C LYS A 439 15.08 15.48 -16.10
N LYS A 440 14.20 14.75 -16.79
CA LYS A 440 13.16 15.33 -17.66
C LYS A 440 11.86 15.63 -16.92
N TYR A 441 11.75 15.21 -15.67
CA TYR A 441 10.61 15.43 -14.79
C TYR A 441 11.02 15.35 -13.32
N PRO A 442 10.27 15.97 -12.38
CA PRO A 442 10.41 15.73 -10.96
C PRO A 442 10.11 14.25 -10.64
N TRP A 443 10.94 13.62 -9.81
CA TRP A 443 10.83 12.20 -9.53
C TRP A 443 11.03 11.91 -8.04
N VAL A 444 10.28 10.91 -7.55
CA VAL A 444 10.36 10.39 -6.18
C VAL A 444 10.33 8.87 -6.24
N HIS A 445 11.30 8.23 -5.61
CA HIS A 445 11.39 6.79 -5.42
C HIS A 445 11.02 6.42 -3.99
N PHE A 446 10.16 5.41 -3.84
CA PHE A 446 9.82 4.80 -2.57
C PHE A 446 10.29 3.34 -2.53
N ASP A 447 11.28 3.05 -1.69
CA ASP A 447 11.64 1.67 -1.37
C ASP A 447 10.78 1.20 -0.20
N ILE A 448 9.77 0.38 -0.53
CA ILE A 448 8.75 -0.11 0.40
C ILE A 448 9.06 -1.53 0.92
N ALA A 449 10.25 -2.05 0.68
CA ALA A 449 10.61 -3.45 0.96
C ALA A 449 10.32 -3.85 2.42
N GLY A 450 10.58 -2.96 3.39
CA GLY A 450 10.30 -3.23 4.81
C GLY A 450 8.83 -3.12 5.19
N HIS A 451 8.09 -2.21 4.53
CA HIS A 451 6.73 -1.86 4.91
C HIS A 451 5.65 -2.69 4.18
N ALA A 452 5.97 -3.23 2.99
CA ALA A 452 5.01 -3.92 2.12
C ALA A 452 4.60 -5.32 2.61
N TYR A 453 5.43 -5.96 3.43
CA TYR A 453 5.22 -7.34 3.88
C TYR A 453 5.63 -7.53 5.33
N LEU A 454 4.76 -8.08 6.17
CA LEU A 454 5.01 -8.33 7.58
C LEU A 454 5.03 -9.83 7.87
N THR A 455 5.98 -10.26 8.72
CA THR A 455 6.05 -11.65 9.20
C THR A 455 5.11 -11.93 10.37
N ARG A 456 4.65 -10.87 11.06
CA ARG A 456 3.68 -10.90 12.15
C ARG A 456 2.68 -9.76 11.96
N PRO A 457 1.43 -9.93 12.39
CA PRO A 457 0.47 -8.83 12.32
C PRO A 457 0.89 -7.70 13.26
N ASN A 458 0.51 -6.48 12.90
CA ASN A 458 0.70 -5.28 13.71
C ASN A 458 -0.57 -4.43 13.63
N ALA A 459 -1.42 -4.54 14.66
CA ALA A 459 -2.75 -3.94 14.72
C ALA A 459 -3.57 -4.24 13.45
N TYR A 460 -4.00 -3.21 12.72
CA TYR A 460 -4.79 -3.32 11.49
C TYR A 460 -3.97 -3.72 10.24
N ARG A 461 -2.65 -3.88 10.37
CA ARG A 461 -1.77 -4.40 9.32
C ARG A 461 -1.62 -5.92 9.51
N PRO A 462 -2.13 -6.75 8.60
CA PRO A 462 -2.07 -8.20 8.77
C PRO A 462 -0.66 -8.75 8.55
N LYS A 463 -0.44 -10.00 8.92
CA LYS A 463 0.69 -10.78 8.42
C LYS A 463 0.64 -10.81 6.89
N GLU A 464 1.80 -10.81 6.23
CA GLU A 464 2.00 -10.80 4.78
C GLU A 464 1.70 -9.42 4.16
N GLY A 465 0.97 -9.35 3.05
CA GLY A 465 0.75 -8.11 2.32
C GLY A 465 0.02 -7.03 3.13
N THR A 466 0.63 -5.86 3.29
CA THR A 466 0.09 -4.75 4.09
C THR A 466 -0.80 -3.79 3.30
N GLY A 467 -0.62 -3.73 1.97
CA GLY A 467 -1.21 -2.70 1.11
C GLY A 467 -0.49 -1.36 1.19
N ALA A 468 0.82 -1.38 1.50
CA ALA A 468 1.68 -0.20 1.58
C ALA A 468 1.55 0.72 0.37
N GLY A 469 1.65 2.03 0.58
CA GLY A 469 1.61 3.06 -0.45
C GLY A 469 0.21 3.46 -0.92
N VAL A 470 -0.81 2.62 -0.73
CA VAL A 470 -2.18 2.92 -1.21
C VAL A 470 -2.78 4.10 -0.45
N ARG A 471 -2.71 4.08 0.88
CA ARG A 471 -3.24 5.15 1.74
C ARG A 471 -2.43 6.43 1.60
N LEU A 472 -1.11 6.30 1.56
CA LEU A 472 -0.18 7.40 1.31
C LEU A 472 -0.53 8.14 0.01
N MET A 473 -0.66 7.39 -1.09
CA MET A 473 -0.94 8.01 -2.38
C MET A 473 -2.35 8.54 -2.50
N PHE A 474 -3.33 7.90 -1.89
CA PHE A 474 -4.68 8.43 -1.88
C PHE A 474 -4.74 9.79 -1.15
N ASP A 475 -4.14 9.88 0.04
CA ASP A 475 -4.09 11.13 0.81
C ASP A 475 -3.30 12.22 0.06
N PHE A 476 -2.13 11.87 -0.49
CA PHE A 476 -1.33 12.80 -1.28
C PHE A 476 -2.09 13.34 -2.50
N LEU A 477 -2.69 12.46 -3.31
CA LEU A 477 -3.40 12.87 -4.52
C LEU A 477 -4.71 13.62 -4.23
N LYS A 478 -5.37 13.33 -3.12
CA LYS A 478 -6.55 14.08 -2.66
C LYS A 478 -6.20 15.52 -2.31
N ASN A 479 -5.01 15.74 -1.76
CA ASN A 479 -4.51 17.03 -1.29
C ASN A 479 -3.50 17.69 -2.26
N TYR A 480 -3.34 17.14 -3.48
CA TYR A 480 -2.42 17.63 -4.51
C TYR A 480 -2.88 18.97 -5.15
#